data_8c6dff16071886a4bb4e4affb6fa05df
#
_entry.id   8c6dff16071886a4bb4e4affb6fa05df
#
_cell.length_a   1.000
_cell.length_b   1.000
_cell.length_c   1.000
_cell.angle_alpha   90.00
_cell.angle_beta   90.00
_cell.angle_gamma   90.00
#
_symmetry.space_group_name_H-M   'P 1'
#
loop_
_entity.id
_entity.type
_entity.pdbx_description
1 polymer ?
#
loop_
_entity_poly.entity_id
_entity_poly.type
_entity_poly.pdbx_seq_one_letter_code
_entity_poly.pdbx_strand_id
1 'polypeptide(L)'
;MNIFTSIKPKVTTHIKEEKMNVFRSINPKVATQINESPIARFFFADTRMAWFWLLVRLSVGAGWLAAGVSKLTGYAFGVRPNGPAWWFMAENGAALKTFANMAIAHGGAQPVPGFPDWFVGAPGWYVSFLQSIVLPHAAVFSYIVPFGEILVGLGLIFGCFAGIAAFFGLLLNINFMLSGVMDPNLVTGAETLFLILAWRIAGYYGVDRWLLPWLGTPWTGSLTRLKAAQAAGLTRTVV
;
A
#
# COMPACT_ATOMS: atom_id res chain seq x y z
N MET A 1 72.10 28.74 6.25
CA MET A 1 72.02 27.30 5.98
C MET A 1 70.68 26.82 6.59
N ASN A 2 69.66 26.72 5.75
CA ASN A 2 68.24 26.54 6.15
C ASN A 2 67.92 25.04 6.26
N ILE A 3 67.60 24.51 7.43
CA ILE A 3 67.22 23.12 7.71
C ILE A 3 65.72 22.99 8.04
N PHE A 4 64.85 23.77 7.39
CA PHE A 4 63.42 23.73 7.74
C PHE A 4 62.46 23.47 6.55
N THR A 5 62.84 22.66 5.57
CA THR A 5 61.95 22.38 4.41
C THR A 5 61.86 20.92 4.03
N SER A 6 61.55 19.98 4.93
CA SER A 6 61.30 18.61 4.43
C SER A 6 60.39 17.71 5.30
N ILE A 7 59.52 18.23 6.16
CA ILE A 7 58.71 17.29 6.99
C ILE A 7 57.18 17.39 6.78
N LYS A 8 56.66 18.37 6.02
CA LYS A 8 55.18 18.58 5.92
C LYS A 8 54.40 17.80 4.87
N PRO A 9 54.91 17.23 3.76
CA PRO A 9 54.04 16.56 2.83
C PRO A 9 53.76 15.08 3.17
N LYS A 10 54.59 14.38 3.91
CA LYS A 10 54.39 12.93 4.19
C LYS A 10 53.34 12.63 5.28
N VAL A 11 53.16 13.50 6.26
CA VAL A 11 52.23 13.27 7.37
C VAL A 11 50.79 13.52 6.89
N THR A 12 50.54 14.50 6.00
CA THR A 12 49.22 14.83 5.52
C THR A 12 48.67 13.80 4.53
N THR A 13 49.54 13.13 3.76
CA THR A 13 49.13 12.04 2.88
C THR A 13 48.77 10.77 3.66
N HIS A 14 49.54 10.45 4.71
CA HIS A 14 49.27 9.27 5.56
C HIS A 14 47.91 9.40 6.31
N ILE A 15 47.61 10.59 6.85
CA ILE A 15 46.30 10.85 7.53
C ILE A 15 45.12 10.81 6.54
N LYS A 16 45.35 11.23 5.31
CA LYS A 16 44.31 11.19 4.27
C LYS A 16 44.05 9.75 3.77
N GLU A 17 45.09 8.96 3.66
CA GLU A 17 45.00 7.53 3.29
C GLU A 17 44.38 6.71 4.42
N GLU A 18 44.72 6.98 5.68
CA GLU A 18 44.17 6.30 6.84
C GLU A 18 42.67 6.61 7.02
N LYS A 19 42.28 7.86 6.86
CA LYS A 19 40.85 8.26 6.83
C LYS A 19 40.10 7.64 5.65
N MET A 20 40.70 7.56 4.47
CA MET A 20 40.09 6.94 3.30
C MET A 20 39.97 5.41 3.47
N ASN A 21 40.91 4.80 4.14
CA ASN A 21 40.88 3.36 4.45
C ASN A 21 39.85 3.03 5.55
N VAL A 22 39.63 3.91 6.54
CA VAL A 22 38.58 3.79 7.53
C VAL A 22 37.22 3.91 6.87
N PHE A 23 37.01 4.85 5.94
CA PHE A 23 35.77 4.96 5.16
C PHE A 23 35.59 3.80 4.19
N ARG A 24 36.65 3.18 3.68
CA ARG A 24 36.56 1.95 2.86
C ARG A 24 36.28 0.70 3.68
N SER A 25 36.69 0.66 4.96
CA SER A 25 36.37 -0.46 5.86
C SER A 25 34.94 -0.37 6.43
N ILE A 26 34.31 0.79 6.37
CA ILE A 26 32.88 1.01 6.65
C ILE A 26 32.05 0.85 5.37
N ASN A 27 32.63 0.35 4.28
CA ASN A 27 31.82 -0.13 3.18
C ASN A 27 31.02 -1.32 3.71
N PRO A 28 29.70 -1.24 3.87
CA PRO A 28 28.94 -2.40 4.27
C PRO A 28 29.04 -3.42 3.14
N LYS A 29 30.06 -4.25 3.21
CA LYS A 29 29.95 -5.57 2.64
C LYS A 29 28.82 -6.19 3.43
N VAL A 30 27.74 -6.33 2.81
CA VAL A 30 26.52 -6.95 3.29
C VAL A 30 25.40 -5.92 3.27
N ALA A 31 24.98 -5.54 2.10
CA ALA A 31 23.61 -5.83 1.85
C ALA A 31 23.51 -7.36 1.98
N THR A 32 23.21 -7.86 3.15
CA THR A 32 22.68 -9.20 3.31
C THR A 32 21.48 -9.22 2.40
N GLN A 33 21.67 -9.74 1.18
CA GLN A 33 20.54 -10.06 0.32
C GLN A 33 19.83 -11.14 1.12
N ILE A 34 18.78 -10.73 1.82
CA ILE A 34 17.86 -11.68 2.42
C ILE A 34 17.38 -12.49 1.23
N ASN A 35 17.82 -13.73 1.12
CA ASN A 35 17.39 -14.62 0.07
C ASN A 35 15.91 -14.86 0.29
N GLU A 36 15.09 -14.18 -0.50
CA GLU A 36 13.65 -14.42 -0.52
C GLU A 36 13.43 -15.91 -0.82
N SER A 37 12.50 -16.54 -0.11
CA SER A 37 12.19 -17.93 -0.39
C SER A 37 11.79 -18.08 -1.88
N PRO A 38 12.16 -19.18 -2.54
CA PRO A 38 11.83 -19.40 -3.95
C PRO A 38 10.33 -19.26 -4.24
N ILE A 39 9.49 -19.66 -3.30
CA ILE A 39 8.03 -19.57 -3.39
C ILE A 39 7.58 -18.11 -3.34
N ALA A 40 8.04 -17.34 -2.36
CA ALA A 40 7.69 -15.92 -2.24
C ALA A 40 8.16 -15.14 -3.47
N ARG A 41 9.38 -15.39 -3.96
CA ARG A 41 9.90 -14.78 -5.17
C ARG A 41 9.05 -15.12 -6.40
N PHE A 42 8.62 -16.37 -6.56
CA PHE A 42 7.76 -16.79 -7.65
C PHE A 42 6.43 -16.04 -7.63
N PHE A 43 5.74 -16.00 -6.48
CA PHE A 43 4.44 -15.36 -6.37
C PHE A 43 4.51 -13.84 -6.45
N PHE A 44 5.49 -13.18 -5.79
CA PHE A 44 5.48 -11.73 -5.58
C PHE A 44 6.51 -10.96 -6.42
N ALA A 45 7.40 -11.64 -7.13
CA ALA A 45 8.45 -10.99 -7.90
C ALA A 45 8.65 -11.56 -9.32
N ASP A 46 8.00 -12.65 -9.71
CA ASP A 46 8.11 -13.24 -11.04
C ASP A 46 6.99 -12.73 -11.95
N THR A 47 7.38 -12.18 -13.11
CA THR A 47 6.42 -11.65 -14.10
C THR A 47 5.48 -12.72 -14.67
N ARG A 48 5.81 -14.00 -14.54
CA ARG A 48 4.92 -15.10 -14.93
C ARG A 48 3.61 -15.10 -14.12
N MET A 49 3.64 -14.58 -12.89
CA MET A 49 2.47 -14.44 -12.03
C MET A 49 1.71 -13.12 -12.25
N ALA A 50 2.20 -12.22 -13.10
CA ALA A 50 1.58 -10.92 -13.31
C ALA A 50 0.13 -10.98 -13.80
N TRP A 51 -0.23 -12.00 -14.60
CA TRP A 51 -1.61 -12.20 -15.06
C TRP A 51 -2.56 -12.57 -13.91
N PHE A 52 -2.10 -13.37 -12.94
CA PHE A 52 -2.87 -13.71 -11.75
C PHE A 52 -3.15 -12.46 -10.93
N TRP A 53 -2.13 -11.65 -10.68
CA TRP A 53 -2.28 -10.39 -9.95
C TRP A 53 -3.10 -9.35 -10.71
N LEU A 54 -3.13 -9.40 -12.05
CA LEU A 54 -4.05 -8.60 -12.85
C LEU A 54 -5.50 -8.94 -12.50
N LEU A 55 -5.87 -10.23 -12.44
CA LEU A 55 -7.23 -10.65 -12.11
C LEU A 55 -7.64 -10.23 -10.71
N VAL A 56 -6.78 -10.50 -9.71
CA VAL A 56 -7.01 -10.08 -8.32
C VAL A 56 -7.18 -8.56 -8.24
N ARG A 57 -6.32 -7.81 -8.89
CA ARG A 57 -6.37 -6.36 -8.92
C ARG A 57 -7.65 -5.83 -9.54
N LEU A 58 -8.10 -6.41 -10.66
CA LEU A 58 -9.33 -6.01 -11.34
C LEU A 58 -10.56 -6.33 -10.46
N SER A 59 -10.58 -7.49 -9.80
CA SER A 59 -11.66 -7.86 -8.89
C SER A 59 -11.77 -6.88 -7.72
N VAL A 60 -10.67 -6.66 -7.00
CA VAL A 60 -10.62 -5.72 -5.86
C VAL A 60 -10.93 -4.29 -6.30
N GLY A 61 -10.34 -3.86 -7.43
CA GLY A 61 -10.57 -2.53 -7.98
C GLY A 61 -12.01 -2.28 -8.41
N ALA A 62 -12.65 -3.27 -9.03
CA ALA A 62 -14.07 -3.18 -9.39
C ALA A 62 -14.96 -3.09 -8.14
N GLY A 63 -14.67 -3.84 -7.10
CA GLY A 63 -15.38 -3.76 -5.82
C GLY A 63 -15.30 -2.36 -5.20
N TRP A 64 -14.10 -1.79 -5.11
CA TRP A 64 -13.89 -0.44 -4.58
C TRP A 64 -14.56 0.64 -5.43
N LEU A 65 -14.43 0.54 -6.76
CA LEU A 65 -15.09 1.48 -7.67
C LEU A 65 -16.62 1.40 -7.53
N ALA A 66 -17.16 0.19 -7.44
CA ALA A 66 -18.59 -0.03 -7.21
C ALA A 66 -19.08 0.60 -5.90
N ALA A 67 -18.33 0.38 -4.81
CA ALA A 67 -18.66 0.92 -3.50
C ALA A 67 -18.68 2.46 -3.49
N GLY A 68 -17.66 3.09 -4.07
CA GLY A 68 -17.58 4.54 -4.16
C GLY A 68 -18.66 5.14 -5.09
N VAL A 69 -18.83 4.57 -6.28
CA VAL A 69 -19.85 5.03 -7.24
C VAL A 69 -21.27 4.87 -6.67
N SER A 70 -21.54 3.80 -5.93
CA SER A 70 -22.87 3.61 -5.31
C SER A 70 -23.24 4.71 -4.32
N LYS A 71 -22.24 5.24 -3.60
CA LYS A 71 -22.43 6.34 -2.65
C LYS A 71 -22.68 7.68 -3.35
N LEU A 72 -22.17 7.86 -4.57
CA LEU A 72 -22.40 9.06 -5.39
C LEU A 72 -23.72 8.99 -6.15
N THR A 73 -23.99 7.87 -6.80
CA THR A 73 -25.14 7.74 -7.73
C THR A 73 -26.41 7.22 -7.07
N GLY A 74 -26.26 6.59 -5.92
CA GLY A 74 -27.34 5.84 -5.27
C GLY A 74 -27.58 4.45 -5.85
N TYR A 75 -26.81 4.03 -6.87
CA TYR A 75 -26.94 2.72 -7.51
C TYR A 75 -25.75 1.82 -7.16
N ALA A 76 -26.04 0.67 -6.56
CA ALA A 76 -25.08 -0.43 -6.54
C ALA A 76 -25.01 -1.10 -7.91
N PHE A 77 -23.86 -1.67 -8.27
CA PHE A 77 -23.68 -2.35 -9.55
C PHE A 77 -24.82 -3.34 -9.79
N GLY A 78 -25.67 -2.98 -10.74
CA GLY A 78 -26.54 -3.86 -11.47
C GLY A 78 -27.99 -3.89 -11.08
N VAL A 79 -28.50 -3.51 -9.90
CA VAL A 79 -29.92 -3.84 -9.65
C VAL A 79 -30.72 -3.01 -8.62
N ARG A 80 -30.15 -2.33 -7.66
CA ARG A 80 -30.98 -1.62 -6.66
C ARG A 80 -30.45 -0.25 -6.28
N PRO A 81 -31.33 0.77 -6.24
CA PRO A 81 -30.97 2.05 -5.66
C PRO A 81 -30.73 1.86 -4.15
N ASN A 82 -29.52 2.21 -3.68
CA ASN A 82 -29.20 2.25 -2.25
C ASN A 82 -29.72 3.53 -1.59
N GLY A 83 -30.18 4.49 -2.40
CA GLY A 83 -30.66 5.78 -1.97
C GLY A 83 -30.69 6.79 -3.12
N PRO A 84 -31.02 8.05 -2.88
CA PRO A 84 -30.91 9.12 -3.86
C PRO A 84 -29.44 9.38 -4.23
N ALA A 85 -29.20 10.05 -5.36
CA ALA A 85 -27.86 10.51 -5.71
C ALA A 85 -27.27 11.33 -4.56
N TRP A 86 -25.96 11.14 -4.28
CA TRP A 86 -25.22 11.82 -3.21
C TRP A 86 -25.72 11.51 -1.79
N TRP A 87 -26.47 10.43 -1.61
CA TRP A 87 -27.07 10.06 -0.33
C TRP A 87 -26.08 9.98 0.83
N PHE A 88 -24.84 9.57 0.57
CA PHE A 88 -23.83 9.41 1.61
C PHE A 88 -23.33 10.76 2.15
N MET A 89 -23.33 11.81 1.30
CA MET A 89 -22.92 13.16 1.66
C MET A 89 -24.09 14.03 2.13
N ALA A 90 -25.34 13.58 1.89
CA ALA A 90 -26.53 14.33 2.27
C ALA A 90 -26.56 14.64 3.77
N GLU A 91 -27.22 15.73 4.12
CA GLU A 91 -27.45 16.15 5.52
C GLU A 91 -26.15 16.19 6.35
N ASN A 92 -25.10 16.77 5.77
CA ASN A 92 -23.77 16.87 6.43
C ASN A 92 -23.22 15.51 6.88
N GLY A 93 -23.37 14.48 6.05
CA GLY A 93 -22.87 13.14 6.28
C GLY A 93 -23.71 12.34 7.30
N ALA A 94 -25.03 12.49 7.28
CA ALA A 94 -25.93 11.75 8.19
C ALA A 94 -25.75 10.25 8.09
N ALA A 95 -25.57 9.71 6.87
CA ALA A 95 -25.29 8.29 6.67
C ALA A 95 -24.02 7.82 7.37
N LEU A 96 -22.95 8.61 7.28
CA LEU A 96 -21.68 8.32 7.98
C LEU A 96 -21.85 8.44 9.50
N LYS A 97 -22.60 9.43 10.00
CA LYS A 97 -22.90 9.56 11.44
C LYS A 97 -23.66 8.34 11.96
N THR A 98 -24.66 7.89 11.22
CA THR A 98 -25.42 6.67 11.55
C THR A 98 -24.50 5.46 11.62
N PHE A 99 -23.65 5.28 10.63
CA PHE A 99 -22.65 4.20 10.58
C PHE A 99 -21.67 4.28 11.77
N ALA A 100 -21.10 5.45 12.04
CA ALA A 100 -20.20 5.65 13.17
C ALA A 100 -20.87 5.41 14.52
N ASN A 101 -22.10 5.87 14.70
CA ASN A 101 -22.86 5.64 15.93
C ASN A 101 -23.21 4.15 16.14
N MET A 102 -23.51 3.40 15.07
CA MET A 102 -23.66 1.95 15.17
C MET A 102 -22.36 1.27 15.59
N ALA A 103 -21.22 1.65 15.00
CA ALA A 103 -19.92 1.13 15.41
C ALA A 103 -19.59 1.43 16.88
N ILE A 104 -19.93 2.64 17.36
CA ILE A 104 -19.75 3.05 18.75
C ILE A 104 -20.68 2.25 19.68
N ALA A 105 -21.94 2.06 19.30
CA ALA A 105 -22.92 1.31 20.10
C ALA A 105 -22.53 -0.16 20.28
N HIS A 106 -21.87 -0.75 19.28
CA HIS A 106 -21.31 -2.12 19.35
C HIS A 106 -19.86 -2.13 19.87
N GLY A 107 -19.29 -0.95 20.13
CA GLY A 107 -17.93 -0.79 20.61
C GLY A 107 -17.81 -0.96 22.12
N GLY A 108 -16.57 -1.23 22.56
CA GLY A 108 -16.23 -1.43 23.97
C GLY A 108 -16.74 -2.75 24.51
N ALA A 109 -15.91 -3.62 24.93
CA ALA A 109 -16.05 -4.87 25.71
C ALA A 109 -17.40 -5.64 25.72
N GLN A 110 -18.35 -5.32 24.83
CA GLN A 110 -19.60 -6.06 24.70
C GLN A 110 -19.42 -7.18 23.67
N PRO A 111 -19.76 -8.42 24.03
CA PRO A 111 -19.76 -9.53 23.08
C PRO A 111 -20.66 -9.21 21.89
N VAL A 112 -20.18 -9.45 20.68
CA VAL A 112 -21.00 -9.31 19.47
C VAL A 112 -21.93 -10.51 19.38
N PRO A 113 -23.26 -10.34 19.36
CA PRO A 113 -24.20 -11.46 19.28
C PRO A 113 -23.89 -12.36 18.08
N GLY A 114 -23.77 -13.67 18.33
CA GLY A 114 -23.47 -14.67 17.31
C GLY A 114 -21.97 -14.90 17.05
N PHE A 115 -21.10 -14.21 17.78
CA PHE A 115 -19.64 -14.44 17.75
C PHE A 115 -19.13 -14.95 19.11
N PRO A 116 -17.97 -15.63 19.15
CA PRO A 116 -17.35 -16.05 20.40
C PRO A 116 -17.07 -14.84 21.32
N ASP A 117 -17.12 -15.03 22.64
CA ASP A 117 -16.96 -13.98 23.66
C ASP A 117 -15.62 -13.20 23.58
N TRP A 118 -14.61 -13.76 22.94
CA TRP A 118 -13.34 -13.08 22.68
C TRP A 118 -13.40 -12.12 21.48
N PHE A 119 -14.47 -12.16 20.68
CA PHE A 119 -14.68 -11.24 19.56
C PHE A 119 -15.41 -10.01 20.07
N VAL A 120 -14.64 -9.03 20.49
CA VAL A 120 -15.15 -7.72 20.95
C VAL A 120 -15.42 -6.82 19.75
N GLY A 121 -16.41 -5.93 19.89
CA GLY A 121 -16.70 -4.87 18.93
C GLY A 121 -15.54 -3.88 18.76
N ALA A 122 -15.81 -2.69 18.24
CA ALA A 122 -14.79 -1.68 18.00
C ALA A 122 -13.89 -1.43 19.21
N PRO A 123 -12.55 -1.46 19.06
CA PRO A 123 -11.65 -1.20 20.19
C PRO A 123 -11.86 0.20 20.78
N GLY A 124 -11.66 0.38 22.09
CA GLY A 124 -11.93 1.66 22.77
C GLY A 124 -11.20 2.86 22.16
N TRP A 125 -9.96 2.68 21.68
CA TRP A 125 -9.22 3.73 20.97
C TRP A 125 -9.90 4.11 19.65
N TYR A 126 -10.50 3.14 18.94
CA TYR A 126 -11.22 3.41 17.69
C TYR A 126 -12.55 4.11 17.95
N VAL A 127 -13.26 3.72 19.01
CA VAL A 127 -14.45 4.45 19.50
C VAL A 127 -14.11 5.91 19.80
N SER A 128 -13.00 6.16 20.50
CA SER A 128 -12.53 7.53 20.78
C SER A 128 -12.21 8.29 19.49
N PHE A 129 -11.59 7.64 18.51
CA PHE A 129 -11.32 8.22 17.18
C PHE A 129 -12.63 8.60 16.46
N LEU A 130 -13.64 7.71 16.47
CA LEU A 130 -14.94 8.00 15.86
C LEU A 130 -15.62 9.18 16.54
N GLN A 131 -15.63 9.24 17.87
CA GLN A 131 -16.27 10.30 18.65
C GLN A 131 -15.56 11.65 18.52
N SER A 132 -14.23 11.65 18.58
CA SER A 132 -13.45 12.89 18.66
C SER A 132 -13.07 13.47 17.31
N ILE A 133 -12.98 12.63 16.26
CA ILE A 133 -12.50 13.05 14.94
C ILE A 133 -13.58 12.85 13.88
N VAL A 134 -14.14 11.64 13.74
CA VAL A 134 -15.02 11.35 12.61
C VAL A 134 -16.38 12.05 12.74
N LEU A 135 -17.03 11.93 13.90
CA LEU A 135 -18.37 12.52 14.12
C LEU A 135 -18.38 14.04 13.99
N PRO A 136 -17.44 14.80 14.63
CA PRO A 136 -17.40 16.25 14.47
C PRO A 136 -17.15 16.71 13.03
N HIS A 137 -16.43 15.91 12.24
CA HIS A 137 -16.05 16.22 10.87
C HIS A 137 -16.77 15.31 9.84
N ALA A 138 -17.94 14.78 10.19
CA ALA A 138 -18.66 13.81 9.36
C ALA A 138 -18.96 14.33 7.96
N ALA A 139 -19.25 15.62 7.80
CA ALA A 139 -19.44 16.26 6.50
C ALA A 139 -18.20 16.10 5.60
N VAL A 140 -17.00 16.26 6.13
CA VAL A 140 -15.74 16.12 5.37
C VAL A 140 -15.46 14.65 5.05
N PHE A 141 -15.59 13.77 6.04
CA PHE A 141 -15.37 12.34 5.84
C PHE A 141 -16.38 11.70 4.89
N SER A 142 -17.62 12.23 4.81
CA SER A 142 -18.61 11.74 3.86
C SER A 142 -18.22 11.98 2.39
N TYR A 143 -17.32 12.91 2.10
CA TYR A 143 -16.66 13.06 0.79
C TYR A 143 -15.40 12.21 0.67
N ILE A 144 -14.53 12.24 1.70
CA ILE A 144 -13.24 11.54 1.66
C ILE A 144 -13.43 10.04 1.38
N VAL A 145 -14.41 9.41 2.03
CA VAL A 145 -14.62 7.96 1.90
C VAL A 145 -15.01 7.56 0.48
N PRO A 146 -16.09 8.08 -0.15
CA PRO A 146 -16.48 7.67 -1.50
C PRO A 146 -15.43 8.00 -2.56
N PHE A 147 -14.84 9.20 -2.48
CA PHE A 147 -13.78 9.57 -3.43
C PHE A 147 -12.51 8.75 -3.23
N GLY A 148 -12.17 8.43 -1.98
CA GLY A 148 -11.08 7.50 -1.68
C GLY A 148 -11.31 6.11 -2.26
N GLU A 149 -12.52 5.55 -2.11
CA GLU A 149 -12.93 4.28 -2.71
C GLU A 149 -12.81 4.30 -4.24
N ILE A 150 -13.27 5.39 -4.88
CA ILE A 150 -13.17 5.56 -6.35
C ILE A 150 -11.71 5.62 -6.78
N LEU A 151 -10.88 6.41 -6.11
CA LEU A 151 -9.45 6.54 -6.44
C LEU A 151 -8.71 5.22 -6.27
N VAL A 152 -8.99 4.48 -5.19
CA VAL A 152 -8.46 3.12 -4.98
C VAL A 152 -8.91 2.21 -6.12
N GLY A 153 -10.19 2.20 -6.44
CA GLY A 153 -10.77 1.40 -7.53
C GLY A 153 -10.12 1.70 -8.87
N LEU A 154 -10.04 2.97 -9.25
CA LEU A 154 -9.40 3.40 -10.51
C LEU A 154 -7.90 3.09 -10.52
N GLY A 155 -7.18 3.38 -9.43
CA GLY A 155 -5.76 3.07 -9.29
C GLY A 155 -5.47 1.58 -9.50
N LEU A 156 -6.31 0.72 -8.92
CA LEU A 156 -6.19 -0.72 -9.09
C LEU A 156 -6.60 -1.17 -10.49
N ILE A 157 -7.70 -0.68 -11.06
CA ILE A 157 -8.17 -1.09 -12.40
C ILE A 157 -7.14 -0.70 -13.47
N PHE A 158 -6.67 0.54 -13.47
CA PHE A 158 -5.69 0.99 -14.45
C PHE A 158 -4.27 0.53 -14.11
N GLY A 159 -4.02 0.04 -12.88
CA GLY A 159 -2.68 -0.30 -12.41
C GLY A 159 -1.77 0.92 -12.39
N CYS A 160 -2.29 2.02 -11.89
CA CYS A 160 -1.59 3.27 -11.67
C CYS A 160 -1.32 3.41 -10.17
N PHE A 161 -0.05 3.40 -9.77
CA PHE A 161 0.35 3.31 -8.37
C PHE A 161 -0.35 2.14 -7.64
N ALA A 162 -0.39 0.96 -8.26
CA ALA A 162 -1.17 -0.18 -7.77
C ALA A 162 -0.85 -0.54 -6.31
N GLY A 163 0.42 -0.47 -5.90
CA GLY A 163 0.83 -0.70 -4.50
C GLY A 163 0.31 0.36 -3.54
N ILE A 164 0.30 1.64 -3.94
CA ILE A 164 -0.22 2.75 -3.14
C ILE A 164 -1.75 2.67 -3.05
N ALA A 165 -2.42 2.41 -4.17
CA ALA A 165 -3.87 2.21 -4.21
C ALA A 165 -4.28 1.02 -3.31
N ALA A 166 -3.55 -0.09 -3.38
CA ALA A 166 -3.77 -1.23 -2.49
C ALA A 166 -3.56 -0.86 -1.02
N PHE A 167 -2.54 -0.08 -0.68
CA PHE A 167 -2.30 0.38 0.69
C PHE A 167 -3.49 1.18 1.24
N PHE A 168 -4.00 2.16 0.49
CA PHE A 168 -5.16 2.94 0.91
C PHE A 168 -6.44 2.10 0.94
N GLY A 169 -6.60 1.15 0.01
CA GLY A 169 -7.68 0.17 0.04
C GLY A 169 -7.66 -0.69 1.32
N LEU A 170 -6.48 -1.17 1.72
CA LEU A 170 -6.33 -1.91 2.98
C LEU A 170 -6.65 -1.03 4.19
N LEU A 171 -6.23 0.23 4.18
CA LEU A 171 -6.55 1.18 5.26
C LEU A 171 -8.06 1.38 5.39
N LEU A 172 -8.80 1.53 4.30
CA LEU A 172 -10.25 1.60 4.29
C LEU A 172 -10.88 0.30 4.78
N ASN A 173 -10.41 -0.87 4.32
CA ASN A 173 -10.88 -2.18 4.80
C ASN A 173 -10.71 -2.33 6.31
N ILE A 174 -9.55 -1.96 6.85
CA ILE A 174 -9.30 -2.00 8.30
C ILE A 174 -10.32 -1.12 9.04
N ASN A 175 -10.58 0.09 8.54
CA ASN A 175 -11.58 0.97 9.17
C ASN A 175 -12.98 0.37 9.13
N PHE A 176 -13.41 -0.26 8.03
CA PHE A 176 -14.70 -0.94 7.96
C PHE A 176 -14.77 -2.14 8.91
N MET A 177 -13.71 -2.95 8.97
CA MET A 177 -13.64 -4.08 9.91
C MET A 177 -13.65 -3.63 11.36
N LEU A 178 -12.92 -2.57 11.73
CA LEU A 178 -12.96 -1.98 13.07
C LEU A 178 -14.33 -1.41 13.43
N SER A 179 -15.11 -1.03 12.42
CA SER A 179 -16.50 -0.59 12.60
C SER A 179 -17.50 -1.76 12.67
N GLY A 180 -17.03 -3.01 12.61
CA GLY A 180 -17.89 -4.22 12.71
C GLY A 180 -18.37 -4.75 11.36
N VAL A 181 -17.98 -4.15 10.23
CA VAL A 181 -18.37 -4.64 8.90
C VAL A 181 -17.32 -5.62 8.37
N MET A 182 -17.53 -6.90 8.66
CA MET A 182 -16.54 -7.95 8.34
C MET A 182 -16.68 -8.46 6.90
N ASP A 183 -17.91 -8.72 6.43
CA ASP A 183 -18.16 -9.23 5.08
C ASP A 183 -18.53 -8.07 4.13
N PRO A 184 -17.94 -7.93 2.96
CA PRO A 184 -16.86 -8.75 2.35
C PRO A 184 -15.44 -8.27 2.73
N ASN A 185 -15.28 -7.34 3.68
CA ASN A 185 -14.03 -6.62 3.94
C ASN A 185 -12.87 -7.52 4.37
N LEU A 186 -13.15 -8.64 5.03
CA LEU A 186 -12.11 -9.58 5.45
C LEU A 186 -11.41 -10.20 4.23
N VAL A 187 -12.17 -10.67 3.25
CA VAL A 187 -11.63 -11.29 2.04
C VAL A 187 -10.93 -10.24 1.17
N THR A 188 -11.60 -9.12 0.92
CA THR A 188 -11.05 -8.00 0.15
C THR A 188 -9.79 -7.43 0.81
N GLY A 189 -9.75 -7.38 2.14
CA GLY A 189 -8.58 -6.95 2.91
C GLY A 189 -7.39 -7.89 2.74
N ALA A 190 -7.63 -9.21 2.78
CA ALA A 190 -6.60 -10.20 2.53
C ALA A 190 -6.06 -10.11 1.09
N GLU A 191 -6.95 -10.02 0.09
CA GLU A 191 -6.57 -9.82 -1.31
C GLU A 191 -5.74 -8.55 -1.50
N THR A 192 -6.14 -7.47 -0.85
CA THR A 192 -5.46 -6.17 -0.92
C THR A 192 -4.08 -6.23 -0.25
N LEU A 193 -3.95 -6.94 0.88
CA LEU A 193 -2.66 -7.19 1.52
C LEU A 193 -1.69 -7.94 0.59
N PHE A 194 -2.18 -8.98 -0.09
CA PHE A 194 -1.37 -9.70 -1.06
C PHE A 194 -0.99 -8.84 -2.27
N LEU A 195 -1.87 -7.94 -2.72
CA LEU A 195 -1.55 -6.95 -3.77
C LEU A 195 -0.43 -6.01 -3.34
N ILE A 196 -0.40 -5.60 -2.06
CA ILE A 196 0.71 -4.80 -1.50
C ILE A 196 2.01 -5.61 -1.57
N LEU A 197 2.01 -6.88 -1.18
CA LEU A 197 3.20 -7.73 -1.27
C LEU A 197 3.65 -7.91 -2.72
N ALA A 198 2.70 -7.99 -3.66
CA ALA A 198 2.95 -8.12 -5.10
C ALA A 198 3.14 -6.77 -5.82
N TRP A 199 3.32 -5.65 -5.12
CA TRP A 199 3.34 -4.30 -5.70
C TRP A 199 4.25 -4.15 -6.92
N ARG A 200 5.36 -4.91 -6.96
CA ARG A 200 6.33 -4.89 -8.05
C ARG A 200 5.78 -5.43 -9.37
N ILE A 201 4.85 -6.40 -9.31
CA ILE A 201 4.32 -7.09 -10.50
C ILE A 201 2.81 -6.89 -10.66
N ALA A 202 2.11 -6.45 -9.62
CA ALA A 202 0.68 -6.19 -9.70
C ALA A 202 0.32 -5.14 -10.76
N GLY A 203 1.16 -4.12 -10.93
CA GLY A 203 1.02 -3.09 -11.97
C GLY A 203 1.62 -3.44 -13.34
N TYR A 204 2.15 -4.65 -13.54
CA TYR A 204 2.88 -5.04 -14.76
C TYR A 204 2.02 -4.90 -16.04
N TYR A 205 0.76 -5.30 -16.00
CA TYR A 205 -0.23 -5.08 -17.06
C TYR A 205 -1.05 -3.80 -16.81
N GLY A 206 -0.39 -2.70 -16.44
CA GLY A 206 -1.03 -1.42 -16.14
C GLY A 206 -0.11 -0.25 -16.44
N VAL A 207 -0.54 0.94 -16.00
CA VAL A 207 0.21 2.21 -16.17
C VAL A 207 1.56 2.16 -15.45
N ASP A 208 1.67 1.43 -14.35
CA ASP A 208 2.90 1.29 -13.55
C ASP A 208 4.08 0.72 -14.34
N ARG A 209 3.81 -0.01 -15.41
CA ARG A 209 4.85 -0.52 -16.32
C ARG A 209 5.74 0.59 -16.88
N TRP A 210 5.17 1.75 -17.11
CA TRP A 210 5.90 2.92 -17.63
C TRP A 210 6.16 3.96 -16.55
N LEU A 211 5.21 4.15 -15.65
CA LEU A 211 5.22 5.18 -14.62
C LEU A 211 6.32 4.93 -13.57
N LEU A 212 6.43 3.71 -13.03
CA LEU A 212 7.40 3.40 -11.99
C LEU A 212 8.86 3.48 -12.46
N PRO A 213 9.23 2.97 -13.66
CA PRO A 213 10.57 3.20 -14.20
C PRO A 213 10.90 4.67 -14.46
N TRP A 214 9.90 5.47 -14.86
CA TRP A 214 10.07 6.92 -15.06
C TRP A 214 10.36 7.64 -13.73
N LEU A 215 9.77 7.19 -12.64
CA LEU A 215 10.03 7.69 -11.28
C LEU A 215 11.32 7.13 -10.66
N GLY A 216 12.08 6.32 -11.41
CA GLY A 216 13.34 5.73 -10.92
C GLY A 216 13.17 4.61 -9.91
N THR A 217 11.97 4.05 -9.77
CA THR A 217 11.69 2.94 -8.85
C THR A 217 12.25 1.64 -9.42
N PRO A 218 13.05 0.88 -8.64
CA PRO A 218 13.56 -0.42 -9.08
C PRO A 218 12.42 -1.43 -9.11
N TRP A 219 11.91 -1.74 -10.30
CA TRP A 219 10.91 -2.77 -10.43
C TRP A 219 11.14 -3.67 -11.64
N THR A 220 10.35 -4.72 -11.77
CA THR A 220 10.57 -5.87 -12.64
C THR A 220 10.79 -5.59 -14.12
N GLY A 221 10.42 -4.44 -14.64
CA GLY A 221 10.81 -3.99 -15.98
C GLY A 221 12.34 -3.89 -16.16
N SER A 222 13.10 -3.75 -15.06
CA SER A 222 14.56 -3.76 -15.08
C SER A 222 15.17 -5.15 -15.18
N LEU A 223 14.44 -6.24 -14.86
CA LEU A 223 14.97 -7.61 -15.00
C LEU A 223 15.25 -7.96 -16.47
N THR A 224 14.47 -7.44 -17.39
CA THR A 224 14.75 -7.57 -18.83
C THR A 224 16.02 -6.80 -19.23
N ARG A 225 16.24 -5.63 -18.65
CA ARG A 225 17.46 -4.85 -18.83
C ARG A 225 18.66 -5.49 -18.15
N LEU A 226 18.50 -6.05 -16.95
CA LEU A 226 19.54 -6.80 -16.26
C LEU A 226 19.92 -8.08 -17.02
N LYS A 227 18.95 -8.83 -17.53
CA LYS A 227 19.20 -9.99 -18.39
C LYS A 227 19.86 -9.59 -19.69
N ALA A 228 19.45 -8.49 -20.31
CA ALA A 228 20.08 -7.96 -21.51
C ALA A 228 21.50 -7.45 -21.23
N ALA A 229 21.74 -6.78 -20.08
CA ALA A 229 23.06 -6.34 -19.67
C ALA A 229 23.99 -7.52 -19.28
N GLN A 230 23.45 -8.57 -18.68
CA GLN A 230 24.16 -9.83 -18.41
C GLN A 230 24.49 -10.59 -19.70
N ALA A 231 23.54 -10.67 -20.63
CA ALA A 231 23.74 -11.26 -21.95
C ALA A 231 24.76 -10.47 -22.79
N ALA A 232 24.83 -9.14 -22.59
CA ALA A 232 25.82 -8.28 -23.24
C ALA A 232 27.19 -8.25 -22.53
N GLY A 233 27.37 -9.03 -21.44
CA GLY A 233 28.63 -9.08 -20.69
C GLY A 233 28.97 -7.80 -19.91
N LEU A 234 28.01 -6.89 -19.76
CA LEU A 234 28.19 -5.60 -19.11
C LEU A 234 28.04 -5.64 -17.57
N THR A 235 27.56 -6.77 -17.02
CA THR A 235 27.48 -7.00 -15.58
C THR A 235 28.26 -8.23 -15.19
N ARG A 236 29.26 -8.05 -14.31
CA ARG A 236 29.95 -9.16 -13.66
C ARG A 236 28.94 -9.88 -12.76
N THR A 237 28.75 -11.17 -12.98
CA THR A 237 28.07 -12.05 -12.02
C THR A 237 28.89 -12.06 -10.75
N VAL A 238 28.42 -11.43 -9.69
CA VAL A 238 28.98 -11.62 -8.36
C VAL A 238 28.36 -12.92 -7.85
N VAL A 239 29.18 -13.98 -7.85
CA VAL A 239 28.88 -15.28 -7.24
C VAL A 239 28.95 -15.15 -5.72
#